data_8ed01638f59db12f1ec8817b1e9e4892
#
_entry.id   8ed01638f59db12f1ec8817b1e9e4892
#
_cell.length_a   1.000
_cell.length_b   1.000
_cell.length_c   1.000
_cell.angle_alpha   90.00
_cell.angle_beta   90.00
_cell.angle_gamma   90.00
#
_symmetry.space_group_name_H-M   'P 1'
#
loop_
_entity.id
_entity.type
_entity.pdbx_description
1 polymer ?
#
loop_
_entity_poly.entity_id
_entity_poly.type
_entity_poly.pdbx_seq_one_letter_code
_entity_poly.pdbx_strand_id
1 'polypeptide(L)'
;MKRLPIYILAALLIVTINSGCNKKLEEKPISNLTPDFFTTSQGFQAGLDAAYAGFRTIYGPDTYFEMAVGGTDEFQAGIDGTGALVRYSSGFNTSDGTVLGIWKNCYTYINTCNGLIDNAATLTTMDATLKNQMVAEAKFLRANYYFILVQNWADVTLNVHYQSVPTLSATRDKIADVYQFIISDLNDAIALLPATPQTANVLAGKATKIAAMHVLAKVYLTRGYSSAKAADDFKNAALTATNAINTVAPAGGVKLLADFGKVSAQGNETNTEVLWAVEHTASVAYNGSATQNNSGPDNLYVHLFVPRYELQPGMQRDVMDGRPYARVMPTRWLLDTAFKDKTNDTRYFKSFQSVWIANNAATIPKDASNKPKYAVGDTAIWMPGIELTATQIAKYRYQVLPPSKYVNTLYPTLTKYYDDKRSDQNAPSIRPIIIYRLAETYLIAAEALIMDNRPAEALPFVNAIRERAAYPTGNVAAMDVTVSSMNIDFILDERARELCGELSRWQDLVRTGKLLPRVIQHNADARANIKAFHVLRPIPQAQVDGTIVGPKYDNSRYFPGWN
;
A
#
# COMPACT_ATOMS: atom_id res chain seq x y z
N MET A 1 30.12 24.51 77.77
CA MET A 1 30.00 23.11 77.35
C MET A 1 28.58 22.72 76.90
N LYS A 2 27.94 23.44 75.98
CA LYS A 2 26.55 23.11 75.47
C LYS A 2 26.39 23.08 73.95
N ARG A 3 27.50 23.03 73.13
CA ARG A 3 27.40 23.02 71.69
C ARG A 3 27.80 21.65 71.04
N LEU A 4 28.35 20.73 71.77
CA LEU A 4 28.80 19.42 71.27
C LEU A 4 27.64 18.51 70.74
N PRO A 5 26.44 18.47 71.35
CA PRO A 5 25.38 17.60 70.88
C PRO A 5 24.77 18.11 69.56
N ILE A 6 24.85 19.41 69.22
CA ILE A 6 24.31 19.97 67.97
C ILE A 6 25.17 19.52 66.77
N TYR A 7 26.49 19.48 66.93
CA TYR A 7 27.39 19.03 65.86
C TYR A 7 27.29 17.51 65.59
N ILE A 8 27.06 16.72 66.62
CA ILE A 8 26.82 15.27 66.51
C ILE A 8 25.50 15.00 65.81
N LEU A 9 24.43 15.77 66.08
CA LEU A 9 23.15 15.65 65.42
C LEU A 9 23.21 16.09 63.95
N ALA A 10 23.95 17.16 63.65
CA ALA A 10 24.18 17.63 62.30
C ALA A 10 25.03 16.63 61.48
N ALA A 11 26.06 16.01 62.09
CA ALA A 11 26.86 14.97 61.45
C ALA A 11 26.06 13.71 61.16
N LEU A 12 25.17 13.27 62.09
CA LEU A 12 24.27 12.15 61.83
C LEU A 12 23.25 12.43 60.72
N LEU A 13 22.74 13.66 60.64
CA LEU A 13 21.81 14.06 59.58
C LEU A 13 22.48 14.04 58.18
N ILE A 14 23.75 14.44 58.10
CA ILE A 14 24.52 14.42 56.84
C ILE A 14 24.82 12.99 56.37
N VAL A 15 25.06 12.05 57.29
CA VAL A 15 25.29 10.62 56.97
C VAL A 15 24.01 9.93 56.46
N THR A 16 22.83 10.31 56.96
CA THR A 16 21.55 9.72 56.53
C THR A 16 21.10 10.27 55.14
N ILE A 17 21.56 11.44 54.73
CA ILE A 17 21.23 12.02 53.41
C ILE A 17 22.03 11.35 52.28
N ASN A 18 23.19 10.73 52.57
CA ASN A 18 24.01 10.05 51.56
C ASN A 18 23.69 8.56 51.35
N SER A 19 22.77 7.98 52.11
CA SER A 19 22.28 6.62 51.87
C SER A 19 21.06 6.59 50.96
N GLY A 20 21.09 7.35 49.86
CA GLY A 20 20.12 7.24 48.77
C GLY A 20 20.23 5.85 48.12
N CYS A 21 19.13 5.12 48.13
CA CYS A 21 19.02 3.80 47.50
C CYS A 21 19.27 3.91 45.98
N ASN A 22 20.54 3.77 45.57
CA ASN A 22 20.91 3.71 44.15
C ASN A 22 20.33 2.49 43.40
N LYS A 23 19.72 1.54 44.11
CA LYS A 23 19.15 0.32 43.51
C LYS A 23 17.64 0.39 43.15
N LYS A 24 16.95 1.49 43.46
CA LYS A 24 15.51 1.62 43.18
C LYS A 24 15.15 2.48 41.95
N LEU A 25 16.14 2.99 41.22
CA LEU A 25 15.97 3.82 40.02
C LEU A 25 16.55 3.16 38.77
N GLU A 26 16.75 1.85 38.75
CA GLU A 26 16.81 1.17 37.46
C GLU A 26 15.40 1.10 36.90
N GLU A 27 15.03 2.10 36.12
CA GLU A 27 13.87 2.00 35.24
C GLU A 27 14.07 0.77 34.35
N LYS A 28 13.33 -0.30 34.66
CA LYS A 28 13.15 -1.36 33.65
C LYS A 28 12.15 -0.82 32.65
N PRO A 29 12.58 -0.46 31.44
CA PRO A 29 11.68 0.05 30.43
C PRO A 29 10.66 -1.03 30.06
N ILE A 30 9.42 -0.87 30.51
CA ILE A 30 8.33 -1.83 30.25
C ILE A 30 7.79 -1.63 28.81
N SER A 31 8.10 -0.48 28.19
CA SER A 31 7.58 -0.09 26.88
C SER A 31 8.61 -0.10 25.73
N ASN A 32 9.89 -0.32 26.02
CA ASN A 32 10.93 -0.40 25.00
C ASN A 32 11.37 -1.84 24.79
N LEU A 33 11.45 -2.27 23.53
CA LEU A 33 12.06 -3.55 23.16
C LEU A 33 13.56 -3.48 23.48
N THR A 34 13.96 -4.10 24.61
CA THR A 34 15.39 -4.25 24.95
C THR A 34 15.97 -5.47 24.22
N PRO A 35 17.29 -5.57 24.01
CA PRO A 35 17.90 -6.76 23.41
C PRO A 35 17.47 -8.06 24.11
N ASP A 36 17.35 -8.06 25.44
CA ASP A 36 16.94 -9.22 26.24
C ASP A 36 15.51 -9.70 25.92
N PHE A 37 14.66 -8.83 25.38
CA PHE A 37 13.30 -9.19 24.98
C PHE A 37 13.31 -10.23 23.86
N PHE A 38 14.20 -10.08 22.88
CA PHE A 38 14.30 -11.01 21.74
C PHE A 38 14.95 -12.36 22.11
N THR A 39 15.49 -12.52 23.33
CA THR A 39 16.15 -13.77 23.76
C THR A 39 15.18 -14.80 24.35
N THR A 40 13.90 -14.47 24.48
CA THR A 40 12.84 -15.37 24.92
C THR A 40 11.91 -15.75 23.79
N SER A 41 11.34 -16.96 23.81
CA SER A 41 10.39 -17.41 22.78
C SER A 41 9.17 -16.49 22.68
N GLN A 42 8.65 -16.03 23.81
CA GLN A 42 7.51 -15.09 23.84
C GLN A 42 7.87 -13.71 23.29
N GLY A 43 9.03 -13.18 23.67
CA GLY A 43 9.51 -11.89 23.16
C GLY A 43 9.83 -11.94 21.69
N PHE A 44 10.39 -13.05 21.20
CA PHE A 44 10.66 -13.25 19.78
C PHE A 44 9.36 -13.27 18.96
N GLN A 45 8.33 -14.01 19.42
CA GLN A 45 7.02 -13.99 18.77
C GLN A 45 6.40 -12.59 18.76
N ALA A 46 6.41 -11.91 19.91
CA ALA A 46 5.86 -10.55 19.99
C ALA A 46 6.62 -9.54 19.12
N GLY A 47 7.95 -9.69 18.99
CA GLY A 47 8.75 -8.90 18.06
C GLY A 47 8.38 -9.15 16.60
N LEU A 48 8.14 -10.41 16.23
CA LEU A 48 7.68 -10.76 14.87
C LEU A 48 6.28 -10.19 14.60
N ASP A 49 5.36 -10.33 15.55
CA ASP A 49 4.01 -9.75 15.43
C ASP A 49 4.07 -8.22 15.31
N ALA A 50 4.98 -7.56 16.03
CA ALA A 50 5.22 -6.13 15.91
C ALA A 50 5.76 -5.76 14.50
N ALA A 51 6.67 -6.56 13.94
CA ALA A 51 7.18 -6.35 12.59
C ALA A 51 6.09 -6.49 11.51
N TYR A 52 5.16 -7.43 11.66
CA TYR A 52 3.96 -7.50 10.81
C TYR A 52 3.03 -6.30 11.02
N ALA A 53 2.74 -5.97 12.29
CA ALA A 53 1.85 -4.86 12.65
C ALA A 53 2.34 -3.50 12.12
N GLY A 54 3.65 -3.35 11.95
CA GLY A 54 4.27 -2.16 11.40
C GLY A 54 3.74 -1.78 10.03
N PHE A 55 3.37 -2.74 9.21
CA PHE A 55 2.79 -2.46 7.90
C PHE A 55 1.43 -1.76 7.96
N ARG A 56 0.68 -1.86 9.09
CA ARG A 56 -0.55 -1.08 9.28
C ARG A 56 -0.30 0.42 9.34
N THR A 57 0.88 0.85 9.77
CA THR A 57 1.25 2.27 9.80
C THR A 57 1.59 2.84 8.43
N ILE A 58 1.76 1.96 7.44
CA ILE A 58 2.01 2.29 6.03
C ILE A 58 0.74 2.07 5.21
N TYR A 59 0.17 0.86 5.28
CA TYR A 59 -1.01 0.45 4.54
C TYR A 59 -2.26 0.57 5.42
N GLY A 60 -3.09 1.56 5.15
CA GLY A 60 -4.29 1.91 5.92
C GLY A 60 -4.49 3.41 6.01
N PRO A 61 -3.53 4.21 6.50
CA PRO A 61 -3.60 5.65 6.41
C PRO A 61 -3.70 6.13 4.95
N ASP A 62 -4.43 7.22 4.74
CA ASP A 62 -4.62 7.83 3.41
C ASP A 62 -3.30 8.22 2.74
N THR A 63 -2.31 8.60 3.53
CA THR A 63 -1.02 9.12 3.11
C THR A 63 -0.24 8.20 2.17
N TYR A 64 -0.19 6.88 2.44
CA TYR A 64 0.54 5.97 1.55
C TYR A 64 -0.19 5.74 0.23
N PHE A 65 -1.53 5.71 0.24
CA PHE A 65 -2.29 5.64 -1.00
C PHE A 65 -2.00 6.86 -1.89
N GLU A 66 -2.04 8.06 -1.30
CA GLU A 66 -1.69 9.28 -2.02
C GLU A 66 -0.27 9.22 -2.60
N MET A 67 0.68 8.61 -1.88
CA MET A 67 2.06 8.46 -2.34
C MET A 67 2.24 7.41 -3.44
N ALA A 68 1.48 6.31 -3.40
CA ALA A 68 1.66 5.16 -4.29
C ALA A 68 0.76 5.21 -5.54
N VAL A 69 -0.35 5.94 -5.49
CA VAL A 69 -1.36 5.96 -6.58
C VAL A 69 -1.83 7.37 -6.91
N GLY A 70 -1.95 8.25 -5.92
CA GLY A 70 -2.34 9.64 -6.13
C GLY A 70 -1.34 10.40 -7.00
N GLY A 71 -1.80 11.32 -7.83
CA GLY A 71 -0.94 12.11 -8.72
C GLY A 71 -0.38 11.34 -9.92
N THR A 72 -0.89 10.13 -10.18
CA THR A 72 -0.52 9.32 -11.35
C THR A 72 -1.49 9.54 -12.52
N ASP A 73 -1.38 8.72 -13.55
CA ASP A 73 -2.38 8.69 -14.64
C ASP A 73 -3.70 8.03 -14.22
N GLU A 74 -3.73 7.28 -13.09
CA GLU A 74 -4.95 6.64 -12.58
C GLU A 74 -5.80 7.57 -11.72
N PHE A 75 -5.20 8.28 -10.76
CA PHE A 75 -5.93 9.09 -9.78
C PHE A 75 -5.34 10.50 -9.64
N GLN A 76 -6.23 11.48 -9.65
CA GLN A 76 -5.96 12.90 -9.38
C GLN A 76 -6.62 13.32 -8.08
N ALA A 77 -6.38 14.57 -7.61
CA ALA A 77 -6.99 15.05 -6.39
C ALA A 77 -8.52 15.21 -6.55
N GLY A 78 -9.26 14.75 -5.55
CA GLY A 78 -10.65 15.11 -5.35
C GLY A 78 -10.80 16.49 -4.72
N ILE A 79 -12.04 16.89 -4.36
CA ILE A 79 -12.29 18.23 -3.80
C ILE A 79 -11.57 18.47 -2.47
N ASP A 80 -11.49 17.43 -1.62
CA ASP A 80 -10.81 17.49 -0.32
C ASP A 80 -9.38 16.89 -0.39
N GLY A 81 -8.92 16.58 -1.57
CA GLY A 81 -7.53 16.18 -1.83
C GLY A 81 -6.60 17.38 -1.61
N THR A 82 -6.03 17.47 -0.42
CA THR A 82 -5.16 18.59 -0.01
C THR A 82 -3.71 18.38 -0.39
N GLY A 83 -3.37 17.18 -0.86
CA GLY A 83 -1.99 16.74 -0.99
C GLY A 83 -1.19 17.55 -1.99
N ALA A 84 -0.22 18.32 -1.49
CA ALA A 84 0.84 18.86 -2.31
C ALA A 84 1.57 17.73 -3.06
N LEU A 85 1.67 16.57 -2.44
CA LEU A 85 2.19 15.31 -2.98
C LEU A 85 1.44 14.85 -4.24
N VAL A 86 0.09 14.82 -4.21
CA VAL A 86 -0.75 14.38 -5.35
C VAL A 86 -0.67 15.35 -6.52
N ARG A 87 -0.46 16.65 -6.23
CA ARG A 87 -0.35 17.71 -7.24
C ARG A 87 1.08 18.06 -7.62
N TYR A 88 2.07 17.47 -6.97
CA TYR A 88 3.50 17.84 -7.12
C TYR A 88 3.73 19.34 -6.95
N SER A 89 2.96 20.00 -6.08
CA SER A 89 3.08 21.44 -5.85
C SER A 89 4.23 21.75 -4.89
N SER A 90 4.60 23.04 -4.77
CA SER A 90 5.73 23.50 -3.93
C SER A 90 5.59 23.19 -2.43
N GLY A 91 4.35 22.88 -1.96
CA GLY A 91 4.14 22.39 -0.60
C GLY A 91 4.66 20.97 -0.37
N PHE A 92 4.93 20.19 -1.43
CA PHE A 92 5.57 18.89 -1.32
C PHE A 92 7.10 19.05 -1.26
N ASN A 93 7.64 18.99 -0.06
CA ASN A 93 9.05 19.25 0.23
C ASN A 93 9.58 18.33 1.35
N THR A 94 10.80 18.59 1.82
CA THR A 94 11.49 17.79 2.84
C THR A 94 10.79 17.73 4.20
N SER A 95 9.86 18.65 4.48
CA SER A 95 9.07 18.71 5.72
C SER A 95 7.72 17.99 5.61
N ASP A 96 7.43 17.32 4.48
CA ASP A 96 6.19 16.58 4.29
C ASP A 96 6.06 15.44 5.30
N GLY A 97 4.97 15.44 6.07
CA GLY A 97 4.73 14.48 7.14
C GLY A 97 4.53 13.04 6.65
N THR A 98 4.00 12.86 5.45
CA THR A 98 3.81 11.55 4.81
C THR A 98 5.15 10.88 4.56
N VAL A 99 6.06 11.62 3.93
CA VAL A 99 7.40 11.15 3.59
C VAL A 99 8.18 10.79 4.85
N LEU A 100 8.13 11.66 5.88
CA LEU A 100 8.75 11.40 7.19
C LEU A 100 8.16 10.18 7.88
N GLY A 101 6.84 10.04 7.89
CA GLY A 101 6.15 8.92 8.53
C GLY A 101 6.57 7.57 7.94
N ILE A 102 6.56 7.45 6.62
CA ILE A 102 6.94 6.21 5.93
C ILE A 102 8.41 5.88 6.12
N TRP A 103 9.31 6.88 5.97
CA TRP A 103 10.74 6.72 6.24
C TRP A 103 11.00 6.19 7.65
N LYS A 104 10.47 6.87 8.66
CA LYS A 104 10.63 6.50 10.07
C LYS A 104 10.08 5.10 10.36
N ASN A 105 8.88 4.79 9.89
CA ASN A 105 8.23 3.50 10.12
C ASN A 105 9.04 2.37 9.48
N CYS A 106 9.51 2.51 8.25
CA CYS A 106 10.36 1.50 7.62
C CYS A 106 11.60 1.20 8.46
N TYR A 107 12.36 2.22 8.89
CA TYR A 107 13.57 1.99 9.69
C TYR A 107 13.29 1.44 11.09
N THR A 108 12.18 1.83 11.72
CA THR A 108 11.76 1.27 13.01
C THR A 108 11.56 -0.24 12.92
N TYR A 109 10.85 -0.71 11.90
CA TYR A 109 10.54 -2.13 11.76
C TYR A 109 11.66 -2.94 11.10
N ILE A 110 12.53 -2.32 10.31
CA ILE A 110 13.82 -2.90 9.91
C ILE A 110 14.64 -3.23 11.15
N ASN A 111 14.73 -2.30 12.10
CA ASN A 111 15.47 -2.52 13.34
C ASN A 111 14.85 -3.65 14.19
N THR A 112 13.53 -3.75 14.24
CA THR A 112 12.83 -4.87 14.88
C THR A 112 13.18 -6.21 14.20
N CYS A 113 13.16 -6.28 12.87
CA CYS A 113 13.57 -7.47 12.13
C CYS A 113 15.05 -7.82 12.38
N ASN A 114 15.93 -6.83 12.43
CA ASN A 114 17.34 -7.04 12.77
C ASN A 114 17.49 -7.67 14.17
N GLY A 115 16.73 -7.17 15.16
CA GLY A 115 16.74 -7.72 16.51
C GLY A 115 16.32 -9.20 16.54
N LEU A 116 15.32 -9.59 15.77
CA LEU A 116 14.90 -10.98 15.63
C LEU A 116 16.00 -11.83 14.99
N ILE A 117 16.57 -11.39 13.90
CA ILE A 117 17.57 -12.14 13.13
C ILE A 117 18.86 -12.31 13.93
N ASP A 118 19.36 -11.23 14.55
CA ASP A 118 20.62 -11.24 15.31
C ASP A 118 20.52 -12.10 16.57
N ASN A 119 19.36 -12.14 17.22
CA ASN A 119 19.17 -12.88 18.48
C ASN A 119 18.64 -14.32 18.27
N ALA A 120 18.32 -14.75 17.06
CA ALA A 120 17.78 -16.08 16.79
C ALA A 120 18.67 -17.22 17.31
N ALA A 121 20.00 -17.04 17.28
CA ALA A 121 20.95 -18.05 17.78
C ALA A 121 20.86 -18.27 19.30
N THR A 122 20.43 -17.26 20.06
CA THR A 122 20.31 -17.33 21.53
C THR A 122 19.07 -18.13 21.99
N LEU A 123 18.09 -18.33 21.10
CA LEU A 123 16.85 -19.07 21.38
C LEU A 123 17.10 -20.59 21.32
N THR A 124 17.71 -21.16 22.35
CA THR A 124 18.03 -22.59 22.41
C THR A 124 16.84 -23.47 22.81
N THR A 125 15.80 -22.88 23.41
CA THR A 125 14.60 -23.61 23.90
C THR A 125 13.47 -23.67 22.86
N MET A 126 13.55 -22.90 21.78
CA MET A 126 12.56 -22.92 20.71
C MET A 126 12.86 -24.05 19.71
N ASP A 127 11.80 -24.70 19.20
CA ASP A 127 11.95 -25.66 18.11
C ASP A 127 12.69 -25.05 16.92
N ALA A 128 13.67 -25.77 16.38
CA ALA A 128 14.56 -25.25 15.37
C ALA A 128 13.82 -24.93 14.04
N THR A 129 12.82 -25.73 13.68
CA THR A 129 12.03 -25.53 12.45
C THR A 129 11.19 -24.27 12.58
N LEU A 130 10.48 -24.13 13.71
CA LEU A 130 9.68 -22.93 14.00
C LEU A 130 10.56 -21.67 14.04
N LYS A 131 11.70 -21.73 14.72
CA LYS A 131 12.65 -20.61 14.78
C LYS A 131 13.14 -20.20 13.40
N ASN A 132 13.56 -21.16 12.57
CA ASN A 132 14.02 -20.87 11.22
C ASN A 132 12.92 -20.28 10.33
N GLN A 133 11.68 -20.75 10.48
CA GLN A 133 10.53 -20.15 9.79
C GLN A 133 10.30 -18.70 10.25
N MET A 134 10.33 -18.42 11.56
CA MET A 134 10.14 -17.06 12.08
C MET A 134 11.26 -16.10 11.64
N VAL A 135 12.50 -16.58 11.54
CA VAL A 135 13.62 -15.81 10.95
C VAL A 135 13.38 -15.54 9.47
N ALA A 136 12.87 -16.51 8.73
CA ALA A 136 12.52 -16.33 7.32
C ALA A 136 11.38 -15.31 7.13
N GLU A 137 10.38 -15.33 8.02
CA GLU A 137 9.33 -14.29 8.07
C GLU A 137 9.94 -12.90 8.33
N ALA A 138 10.83 -12.78 9.32
CA ALA A 138 11.52 -11.51 9.62
C ALA A 138 12.34 -10.99 8.43
N LYS A 139 13.04 -11.88 7.69
CA LYS A 139 13.78 -11.52 6.46
C LYS A 139 12.84 -11.07 5.34
N PHE A 140 11.72 -11.77 5.13
CA PHE A 140 10.69 -11.35 4.17
C PHE A 140 10.17 -9.93 4.49
N LEU A 141 9.85 -9.65 5.75
CA LEU A 141 9.35 -8.34 6.18
C LEU A 141 10.43 -7.26 6.00
N ARG A 142 11.68 -7.54 6.41
CA ARG A 142 12.80 -6.61 6.26
C ARG A 142 13.06 -6.26 4.80
N ALA A 143 13.03 -7.26 3.92
CA ALA A 143 13.14 -7.07 2.49
C ALA A 143 12.04 -6.15 1.93
N ASN A 144 10.79 -6.33 2.38
CA ASN A 144 9.67 -5.47 1.97
C ASN A 144 9.84 -4.02 2.46
N TYR A 145 10.27 -3.79 3.71
CA TYR A 145 10.56 -2.44 4.21
C TYR A 145 11.68 -1.76 3.42
N TYR A 146 12.77 -2.47 3.13
CA TYR A 146 13.84 -1.93 2.28
C TYR A 146 13.37 -1.71 0.84
N PHE A 147 12.49 -2.55 0.32
CA PHE A 147 11.95 -2.37 -1.03
C PHE A 147 11.08 -1.12 -1.13
N ILE A 148 10.29 -0.79 -0.10
CA ILE A 148 9.60 0.50 0.00
C ILE A 148 10.60 1.66 -0.02
N LEU A 149 11.66 1.58 0.79
CA LEU A 149 12.67 2.64 0.87
C LEU A 149 13.39 2.85 -0.47
N VAL A 150 13.93 1.79 -1.07
CA VAL A 150 14.74 1.91 -2.29
C VAL A 150 13.95 2.41 -3.49
N GLN A 151 12.67 2.06 -3.61
CA GLN A 151 11.81 2.55 -4.69
C GLN A 151 11.47 4.04 -4.57
N ASN A 152 11.49 4.61 -3.37
CA ASN A 152 11.12 5.99 -3.13
C ASN A 152 12.34 6.94 -3.02
N TRP A 153 13.49 6.46 -2.51
CA TRP A 153 14.65 7.31 -2.21
C TRP A 153 15.96 6.88 -2.88
N ALA A 154 15.93 5.77 -3.63
CA ALA A 154 17.12 5.16 -4.26
C ALA A 154 18.19 4.76 -3.21
N ASP A 155 19.31 5.48 -3.12
CA ASP A 155 20.35 5.21 -2.13
C ASP A 155 19.81 5.50 -0.71
N VAL A 156 19.88 4.53 0.19
CA VAL A 156 19.39 4.61 1.58
C VAL A 156 20.37 3.95 2.53
N THR A 157 20.31 4.25 3.83
CA THR A 157 21.18 3.59 4.81
C THR A 157 20.80 2.12 4.98
N LEU A 158 21.78 1.24 4.86
CA LEU A 158 21.63 -0.19 5.03
C LEU A 158 22.01 -0.61 6.46
N ASN A 159 21.04 -0.65 7.36
CA ASN A 159 21.22 -1.14 8.73
C ASN A 159 20.96 -2.66 8.74
N VAL A 160 22.02 -3.45 8.85
CA VAL A 160 21.94 -4.91 8.78
C VAL A 160 21.87 -5.58 10.15
N HIS A 161 22.19 -4.84 11.23
CA HIS A 161 22.19 -5.30 12.61
C HIS A 161 21.29 -4.45 13.50
N TYR A 162 20.84 -5.03 14.61
CA TYR A 162 20.04 -4.37 15.62
C TYR A 162 20.79 -3.20 16.27
N GLN A 163 20.15 -2.06 16.32
CA GLN A 163 20.65 -0.84 16.95
C GLN A 163 19.87 -0.58 18.25
N SER A 164 20.53 -0.77 19.39
CA SER A 164 19.93 -0.55 20.72
C SER A 164 20.01 0.91 21.17
N VAL A 165 20.85 1.71 20.55
CA VAL A 165 21.02 3.15 20.83
C VAL A 165 20.96 3.96 19.56
N PRO A 166 20.39 5.18 19.58
CA PRO A 166 20.40 6.07 18.43
C PRO A 166 21.82 6.44 18.02
N THR A 167 22.07 6.49 16.69
CA THR A 167 23.33 6.96 16.13
C THR A 167 23.15 8.36 15.55
N LEU A 168 24.20 9.18 15.62
CA LEU A 168 24.25 10.53 15.04
C LEU A 168 24.89 10.54 13.64
N SER A 169 25.27 9.38 13.15
CA SER A 169 25.88 9.18 11.83
C SER A 169 25.04 8.23 10.99
N ALA A 170 24.89 8.54 9.72
CA ALA A 170 24.31 7.66 8.74
C ALA A 170 24.93 7.95 7.37
N THR A 171 25.24 6.91 6.60
CA THR A 171 25.66 7.00 5.21
C THR A 171 24.63 6.40 4.31
N ARG A 172 24.48 6.96 3.12
CA ARG A 172 23.63 6.35 2.09
C ARG A 172 24.43 5.28 1.36
N ASP A 173 23.99 4.05 1.50
CA ASP A 173 24.54 2.94 0.74
C ASP A 173 24.02 2.99 -0.70
N LYS A 174 24.81 2.46 -1.63
CA LYS A 174 24.44 2.48 -3.03
C LYS A 174 23.20 1.63 -3.27
N ILE A 175 22.35 2.08 -4.15
CA ILE A 175 21.13 1.37 -4.56
C ILE A 175 21.41 -0.09 -4.96
N ALA A 176 22.57 -0.39 -5.54
CA ALA A 176 22.99 -1.73 -5.91
C ALA A 176 23.15 -2.65 -4.68
N ASP A 177 23.77 -2.14 -3.62
CA ASP A 177 24.00 -2.90 -2.38
C ASP A 177 22.67 -3.16 -1.65
N VAL A 178 21.77 -2.17 -1.65
CA VAL A 178 20.43 -2.30 -1.07
C VAL A 178 19.62 -3.39 -1.82
N TYR A 179 19.62 -3.38 -3.15
CA TYR A 179 18.95 -4.43 -3.92
C TYR A 179 19.55 -5.80 -3.69
N GLN A 180 20.89 -5.91 -3.61
CA GLN A 180 21.56 -7.18 -3.35
C GLN A 180 21.17 -7.73 -1.97
N PHE A 181 21.06 -6.87 -0.95
CA PHE A 181 20.62 -7.25 0.38
C PHE A 181 19.16 -7.74 0.39
N ILE A 182 18.25 -7.01 -0.27
CA ILE A 182 16.86 -7.42 -0.43
C ILE A 182 16.75 -8.79 -1.09
N ILE A 183 17.51 -9.04 -2.17
CA ILE A 183 17.52 -10.31 -2.90
C ILE A 183 18.04 -11.44 -2.01
N SER A 184 19.08 -11.19 -1.21
CA SER A 184 19.60 -12.18 -0.27
C SER A 184 18.55 -12.58 0.77
N ASP A 185 17.92 -11.60 1.41
CA ASP A 185 16.86 -11.86 2.40
C ASP A 185 15.68 -12.64 1.81
N LEU A 186 15.27 -12.31 0.58
CA LEU A 186 14.17 -13.00 -0.09
C LEU A 186 14.54 -14.44 -0.49
N ASN A 187 15.76 -14.69 -0.94
CA ASN A 187 16.21 -16.06 -1.24
C ASN A 187 16.24 -16.93 0.02
N ASP A 188 16.74 -16.39 1.13
CA ASP A 188 16.73 -17.09 2.42
C ASP A 188 15.29 -17.35 2.88
N ALA A 189 14.39 -16.39 2.72
CA ALA A 189 12.98 -16.55 3.04
C ALA A 189 12.31 -17.64 2.18
N ILE A 190 12.54 -17.65 0.87
CA ILE A 190 12.01 -18.67 -0.07
C ILE A 190 12.45 -20.08 0.32
N ALA A 191 13.67 -20.24 0.82
CA ALA A 191 14.19 -21.56 1.21
C ALA A 191 13.45 -22.15 2.42
N LEU A 192 12.97 -21.33 3.35
CA LEU A 192 12.49 -21.77 4.66
C LEU A 192 10.98 -21.53 4.90
N LEU A 193 10.35 -20.62 4.15
CA LEU A 193 8.92 -20.36 4.29
C LEU A 193 8.06 -21.52 3.76
N PRO A 194 6.87 -21.77 4.35
CA PRO A 194 5.95 -22.77 3.85
C PRO A 194 5.52 -22.45 2.42
N ALA A 195 5.33 -23.49 1.62
CA ALA A 195 5.00 -23.34 0.19
C ALA A 195 3.65 -22.66 -0.03
N THR A 196 2.72 -22.84 0.87
CA THR A 196 1.32 -22.47 0.73
C THR A 196 0.86 -21.62 1.90
N PRO A 197 -0.12 -20.71 1.68
CA PRO A 197 -0.96 -20.25 2.76
C PRO A 197 -1.58 -21.53 3.37
N GLN A 198 -1.27 -21.81 4.62
CA GLN A 198 -1.84 -22.98 5.27
C GLN A 198 -3.37 -22.78 5.32
N THR A 199 -4.10 -23.81 4.84
CA THR A 199 -5.54 -24.06 4.98
C THR A 199 -6.42 -22.99 5.64
N ALA A 200 -7.65 -22.88 5.24
CA ALA A 200 -8.78 -21.98 5.51
C ALA A 200 -8.88 -21.17 6.83
N ASN A 201 -7.93 -21.31 7.74
CA ASN A 201 -7.86 -20.59 9.01
C ASN A 201 -6.55 -19.79 9.20
N VAL A 202 -5.68 -19.73 8.20
CA VAL A 202 -4.48 -18.90 8.26
C VAL A 202 -4.78 -17.59 7.57
N LEU A 203 -4.63 -16.53 8.33
CA LEU A 203 -4.74 -15.16 7.87
C LEU A 203 -3.81 -14.93 6.68
N ALA A 204 -4.31 -14.31 5.62
CA ALA A 204 -3.53 -13.97 4.43
C ALA A 204 -2.32 -13.04 4.73
N GLY A 205 -2.22 -12.57 5.97
CA GLY A 205 -1.12 -11.75 6.47
C GLY A 205 0.20 -12.48 6.72
N LYS A 206 0.23 -13.81 6.77
CA LYS A 206 1.48 -14.56 7.00
C LYS A 206 2.33 -14.65 5.73
N ALA A 207 3.65 -14.51 5.89
CA ALA A 207 4.61 -14.70 4.80
C ALA A 207 4.63 -16.16 4.33
N THR A 208 4.66 -16.36 3.02
CA THR A 208 4.72 -17.67 2.37
C THR A 208 5.78 -17.68 1.28
N LYS A 209 6.23 -18.88 0.88
CA LYS A 209 7.17 -19.03 -0.23
C LYS A 209 6.70 -18.31 -1.49
N ILE A 210 5.42 -18.46 -1.85
CA ILE A 210 4.88 -17.84 -3.06
C ILE A 210 4.84 -16.32 -2.96
N ALA A 211 4.53 -15.77 -1.78
CA ALA A 211 4.60 -14.32 -1.55
C ALA A 211 6.05 -13.80 -1.67
N ALA A 212 7.02 -14.53 -1.11
CA ALA A 212 8.43 -14.17 -1.22
C ALA A 212 8.95 -14.26 -2.68
N MET A 213 8.51 -15.26 -3.45
CA MET A 213 8.83 -15.38 -4.89
C MET A 213 8.20 -14.24 -5.70
N HIS A 214 6.96 -13.85 -5.38
CA HIS A 214 6.33 -12.68 -6.00
C HIS A 214 7.17 -11.42 -5.79
N VAL A 215 7.56 -11.16 -4.54
CA VAL A 215 8.37 -9.98 -4.20
C VAL A 215 9.73 -10.05 -4.89
N LEU A 216 10.39 -11.21 -4.89
CA LEU A 216 11.70 -11.41 -5.55
C LEU A 216 11.61 -11.12 -7.06
N ALA A 217 10.57 -11.62 -7.73
CA ALA A 217 10.35 -11.34 -9.15
C ALA A 217 10.14 -9.82 -9.38
N LYS A 218 9.36 -9.15 -8.53
CA LYS A 218 9.12 -7.71 -8.58
C LYS A 218 10.41 -6.90 -8.31
N VAL A 219 11.26 -7.36 -7.40
CA VAL A 219 12.56 -6.76 -7.09
C VAL A 219 13.50 -6.86 -8.29
N TYR A 220 13.65 -8.04 -8.90
CA TYR A 220 14.44 -8.21 -10.13
C TYR A 220 13.92 -7.33 -11.26
N LEU A 221 12.60 -7.34 -11.49
CA LEU A 221 11.98 -6.48 -12.51
C LEU A 221 12.30 -5.01 -12.28
N THR A 222 12.15 -4.53 -11.03
CA THR A 222 12.39 -3.12 -10.67
C THR A 222 13.87 -2.75 -10.79
N ARG A 223 14.79 -3.61 -10.33
CA ARG A 223 16.23 -3.40 -10.47
C ARG A 223 16.65 -3.35 -11.93
N GLY A 224 16.05 -4.19 -12.79
CA GLY A 224 16.30 -4.21 -14.23
C GLY A 224 16.05 -2.89 -14.96
N TYR A 225 15.22 -2.02 -14.40
CA TYR A 225 15.00 -0.65 -14.90
C TYR A 225 15.86 0.41 -14.21
N SER A 226 16.52 0.07 -13.11
CA SER A 226 17.28 1.05 -12.30
C SER A 226 18.70 1.24 -12.78
N SER A 227 19.41 2.21 -12.18
CA SER A 227 20.85 2.39 -12.37
C SER A 227 21.69 1.23 -11.82
N ALA A 228 21.11 0.36 -11.01
CA ALA A 228 21.73 -0.86 -10.45
C ALA A 228 21.44 -2.12 -11.27
N LYS A 229 20.95 -1.97 -12.50
CA LYS A 229 20.59 -3.08 -13.39
C LYS A 229 21.74 -4.07 -13.54
N ALA A 230 21.44 -5.36 -13.31
CA ALA A 230 22.29 -6.49 -13.69
C ALA A 230 21.81 -7.11 -15.02
N ALA A 231 22.73 -7.79 -15.71
CA ALA A 231 22.46 -8.32 -17.07
C ALA A 231 21.25 -9.28 -17.12
N ASP A 232 21.08 -10.12 -16.10
CA ASP A 232 20.05 -11.16 -16.05
C ASP A 232 18.80 -10.75 -15.27
N ASP A 233 18.60 -9.49 -14.91
CA ASP A 233 17.49 -9.08 -14.06
C ASP A 233 16.12 -9.43 -14.63
N PHE A 234 15.86 -9.07 -15.88
CA PHE A 234 14.58 -9.39 -16.54
C PHE A 234 14.38 -10.89 -16.72
N LYS A 235 15.45 -11.62 -17.05
CA LYS A 235 15.44 -13.08 -17.12
C LYS A 235 15.11 -13.70 -15.75
N ASN A 236 15.76 -13.23 -14.68
CA ASN A 236 15.51 -13.72 -13.33
C ASN A 236 14.11 -13.37 -12.84
N ALA A 237 13.61 -12.18 -13.16
CA ALA A 237 12.22 -11.80 -12.90
C ALA A 237 11.23 -12.74 -13.59
N ALA A 238 11.44 -13.00 -14.90
CA ALA A 238 10.62 -13.91 -15.68
C ALA A 238 10.64 -15.33 -15.12
N LEU A 239 11.84 -15.89 -14.86
CA LEU A 239 12.00 -17.24 -14.31
C LEU A 239 11.33 -17.37 -12.93
N THR A 240 11.52 -16.41 -12.04
CA THR A 240 10.95 -16.43 -10.69
C THR A 240 9.42 -16.35 -10.75
N ALA A 241 8.87 -15.42 -11.55
CA ALA A 241 7.43 -15.27 -11.69
C ALA A 241 6.76 -16.46 -12.36
N THR A 242 7.34 -16.98 -13.45
CA THR A 242 6.80 -18.16 -14.15
C THR A 242 6.86 -19.43 -13.29
N ASN A 243 7.93 -19.63 -12.50
CA ASN A 243 8.01 -20.72 -11.54
C ASN A 243 6.96 -20.57 -10.42
N ALA A 244 6.76 -19.35 -9.90
CA ALA A 244 5.71 -19.10 -8.93
C ALA A 244 4.32 -19.47 -9.48
N ILE A 245 4.00 -19.09 -10.72
CA ILE A 245 2.71 -19.35 -11.37
C ILE A 245 2.53 -20.82 -11.72
N ASN A 246 3.52 -21.46 -12.36
CA ASN A 246 3.34 -22.76 -13.00
C ASN A 246 3.64 -23.93 -12.05
N THR A 247 4.40 -23.70 -10.97
CA THR A 247 4.86 -24.78 -10.07
C THR A 247 4.34 -24.58 -8.66
N VAL A 248 4.63 -23.42 -8.03
CA VAL A 248 4.35 -23.23 -6.59
C VAL A 248 2.89 -22.93 -6.33
N ALA A 249 2.26 -22.08 -7.16
CA ALA A 249 0.85 -21.73 -7.01
C ALA A 249 -0.09 -22.95 -7.11
N PRO A 250 -0.01 -23.80 -8.15
CA PRO A 250 -0.88 -24.98 -8.24
C PRO A 250 -0.68 -25.96 -7.10
N ALA A 251 0.57 -26.21 -6.70
CA ALA A 251 0.89 -27.09 -5.57
C ALA A 251 0.28 -26.59 -4.25
N GLY A 252 0.08 -25.26 -4.15
CA GLY A 252 -0.50 -24.60 -2.98
C GLY A 252 -1.99 -24.31 -3.06
N GLY A 253 -2.67 -24.71 -4.13
CA GLY A 253 -4.08 -24.35 -4.35
C GLY A 253 -4.29 -22.86 -4.65
N VAL A 254 -3.21 -22.11 -4.91
CA VAL A 254 -3.26 -20.70 -5.31
C VAL A 254 -3.60 -20.61 -6.80
N LYS A 255 -4.60 -19.82 -7.13
CA LYS A 255 -5.08 -19.66 -8.52
C LYS A 255 -5.84 -18.35 -8.71
N LEU A 256 -5.92 -17.89 -9.95
CA LEU A 256 -6.81 -16.79 -10.31
C LEU A 256 -8.27 -17.16 -10.03
N LEU A 257 -9.01 -16.25 -9.44
CA LEU A 257 -10.47 -16.39 -9.33
C LEU A 257 -11.11 -16.20 -10.71
N ALA A 258 -12.15 -16.97 -11.00
CA ALA A 258 -12.90 -16.84 -12.24
C ALA A 258 -13.58 -15.47 -12.34
N ASP A 259 -14.08 -14.94 -11.23
CA ASP A 259 -14.71 -13.63 -11.16
C ASP A 259 -13.77 -12.60 -10.52
N PHE A 260 -13.32 -11.63 -11.30
CA PHE A 260 -12.54 -10.49 -10.82
C PHE A 260 -13.19 -9.75 -9.65
N GLY A 261 -14.51 -9.59 -9.68
CA GLY A 261 -15.24 -8.89 -8.60
C GLY A 261 -15.18 -9.61 -7.24
N LYS A 262 -14.82 -10.90 -7.23
CA LYS A 262 -14.66 -11.66 -5.99
C LYS A 262 -13.28 -11.49 -5.34
N VAL A 263 -12.29 -10.94 -6.05
CA VAL A 263 -10.92 -10.77 -5.52
C VAL A 263 -10.91 -9.87 -4.29
N SER A 264 -11.59 -8.73 -4.36
CA SER A 264 -11.69 -7.75 -3.27
C SER A 264 -13.08 -7.71 -2.63
N ALA A 265 -13.93 -8.72 -2.85
CA ALA A 265 -15.24 -8.77 -2.25
C ALA A 265 -15.14 -8.92 -0.72
N GLN A 266 -15.95 -8.15 -0.02
CA GLN A 266 -16.01 -8.19 1.45
C GLN A 266 -16.35 -9.60 1.97
N GLY A 267 -15.54 -10.09 2.91
CA GLY A 267 -15.63 -11.44 3.46
C GLY A 267 -14.94 -12.52 2.62
N ASN A 268 -14.23 -12.13 1.55
CA ASN A 268 -13.46 -13.03 0.71
C ASN A 268 -11.96 -12.64 0.62
N GLU A 269 -11.45 -11.94 1.62
CA GLU A 269 -10.08 -11.38 1.62
C GLU A 269 -8.98 -12.44 1.71
N THR A 270 -9.34 -13.68 2.09
CA THR A 270 -8.42 -14.84 2.18
C THR A 270 -8.58 -15.81 1.00
N ASN A 271 -9.03 -15.31 -0.15
CA ASN A 271 -9.25 -16.15 -1.33
C ASN A 271 -7.95 -16.67 -1.95
N THR A 272 -8.10 -17.62 -2.89
CA THR A 272 -6.98 -18.33 -3.51
C THR A 272 -6.08 -17.48 -4.40
N GLU A 273 -6.43 -16.25 -4.70
CA GLU A 273 -5.61 -15.34 -5.50
C GLU A 273 -4.69 -14.44 -4.65
N VAL A 274 -5.02 -14.27 -3.35
CA VAL A 274 -4.26 -13.42 -2.42
C VAL A 274 -2.97 -14.12 -2.00
N LEU A 275 -1.84 -13.45 -2.18
CA LEU A 275 -0.52 -13.94 -1.78
C LEU A 275 -0.08 -13.36 -0.44
N TRP A 276 -0.41 -12.09 -0.19
CA TRP A 276 -0.11 -11.41 1.06
C TRP A 276 -1.01 -10.20 1.27
N ALA A 277 -1.50 -10.04 2.51
CA ALA A 277 -2.33 -8.92 2.92
C ALA A 277 -1.86 -8.35 4.26
N VAL A 278 -2.16 -7.10 4.52
CA VAL A 278 -1.98 -6.46 5.83
C VAL A 278 -3.28 -6.55 6.59
N GLU A 279 -3.25 -7.31 7.68
CA GLU A 279 -4.40 -7.55 8.53
C GLU A 279 -4.73 -6.33 9.39
N HIS A 280 -6.03 -6.00 9.49
CA HIS A 280 -6.56 -4.99 10.39
C HIS A 280 -7.52 -5.63 11.40
N THR A 281 -7.81 -4.95 12.50
CA THR A 281 -8.61 -5.48 13.61
C THR A 281 -9.47 -4.40 14.24
N ALA A 282 -10.58 -4.79 14.86
CA ALA A 282 -11.42 -3.88 15.64
C ALA A 282 -10.80 -3.48 17.00
N SER A 283 -9.71 -4.13 17.40
CA SER A 283 -9.02 -3.79 18.65
C SER A 283 -8.34 -2.43 18.54
N VAL A 284 -8.78 -1.46 19.32
CA VAL A 284 -8.21 -0.11 19.38
C VAL A 284 -6.70 -0.13 19.70
N ALA A 285 -6.26 -1.10 20.52
CA ALA A 285 -4.85 -1.25 20.86
C ALA A 285 -3.95 -1.57 19.65
N TYR A 286 -4.50 -2.17 18.61
CA TYR A 286 -3.73 -2.65 17.45
C TYR A 286 -4.10 -1.97 16.13
N ASN A 287 -5.26 -1.34 16.04
CA ASN A 287 -5.78 -0.75 14.80
C ASN A 287 -6.06 0.76 14.92
N GLY A 288 -5.52 1.42 15.93
CA GLY A 288 -5.76 2.83 16.15
C GLY A 288 -7.10 3.17 16.79
N SER A 289 -7.55 4.40 16.65
CA SER A 289 -8.79 4.88 17.26
C SER A 289 -10.00 4.49 16.44
N ALA A 290 -11.00 3.88 17.06
CA ALA A 290 -12.31 3.62 16.45
C ALA A 290 -13.10 4.91 16.10
N THR A 291 -12.63 6.08 16.53
CA THR A 291 -13.30 7.37 16.33
C THR A 291 -12.80 8.17 15.13
N GLN A 292 -11.86 7.64 14.35
CA GLN A 292 -11.50 8.21 13.05
C GLN A 292 -10.78 9.55 13.04
N ASN A 293 -9.66 9.64 13.67
CA ASN A 293 -8.86 10.88 13.65
C ASN A 293 -7.55 10.76 12.87
N ASN A 294 -7.45 9.88 11.87
CA ASN A 294 -6.21 9.59 11.15
C ASN A 294 -5.07 9.24 12.10
N SER A 295 -5.37 8.50 13.15
CA SER A 295 -4.39 8.18 14.16
C SER A 295 -3.77 6.81 13.90
N GLY A 296 -2.53 6.82 13.44
CA GLY A 296 -1.73 5.61 13.41
C GLY A 296 -2.21 4.58 12.37
N PRO A 297 -2.48 3.34 12.79
CA PRO A 297 -2.71 2.21 11.90
C PRO A 297 -4.17 2.03 11.43
N ASP A 298 -5.00 3.08 11.46
CA ASP A 298 -6.39 3.01 10.97
C ASP A 298 -6.45 2.72 9.46
N ASN A 299 -7.33 1.79 9.05
CA ASN A 299 -7.62 1.55 7.64
C ASN A 299 -8.70 2.51 7.14
N LEU A 300 -8.26 3.62 6.53
CA LEU A 300 -9.11 4.70 6.02
C LEU A 300 -9.43 4.57 4.53
N TYR A 301 -8.94 3.54 3.85
CA TYR A 301 -9.12 3.40 2.40
C TYR A 301 -10.58 3.33 1.97
N VAL A 302 -11.45 2.84 2.84
CA VAL A 302 -12.91 2.83 2.61
C VAL A 302 -13.50 4.23 2.36
N HIS A 303 -12.85 5.29 2.84
CA HIS A 303 -13.34 6.66 2.75
C HIS A 303 -12.71 7.48 1.61
N LEU A 304 -11.48 7.13 1.20
CA LEU A 304 -10.65 7.97 0.32
C LEU A 304 -11.31 8.36 -1.00
N PHE A 305 -12.04 7.41 -1.58
CA PHE A 305 -12.59 7.51 -2.93
C PHE A 305 -14.03 8.02 -2.96
N VAL A 306 -14.67 8.09 -1.80
CA VAL A 306 -16.10 8.38 -1.70
C VAL A 306 -16.35 9.85 -2.06
N PRO A 307 -17.13 10.14 -3.14
CA PRO A 307 -17.46 11.49 -3.54
C PRO A 307 -18.53 12.10 -2.64
N ARG A 308 -18.85 13.38 -2.82
CA ARG A 308 -19.88 14.10 -2.06
C ARG A 308 -21.31 13.69 -2.48
N TYR A 309 -21.59 12.39 -2.48
CA TYR A 309 -22.90 11.83 -2.89
C TYR A 309 -24.03 12.30 -1.97
N GLU A 310 -23.74 12.54 -0.68
CA GLU A 310 -24.71 12.96 0.34
C GLU A 310 -25.32 14.35 0.10
N LEU A 311 -24.68 15.14 -0.76
CA LEU A 311 -25.18 16.46 -1.17
C LEU A 311 -26.16 16.36 -2.34
N GLN A 312 -26.40 15.17 -2.89
CA GLN A 312 -27.27 14.98 -4.01
C GLN A 312 -28.72 14.73 -3.55
N PRO A 313 -29.72 15.07 -4.39
CA PRO A 313 -31.13 14.85 -4.08
C PRO A 313 -31.41 13.39 -3.76
N GLY A 314 -32.16 13.14 -2.69
CA GLY A 314 -32.51 11.80 -2.23
C GLY A 314 -31.43 11.10 -1.40
N MET A 315 -30.30 11.75 -1.13
CA MET A 315 -29.15 11.16 -0.46
C MET A 315 -28.86 11.77 0.91
N GLN A 316 -28.32 10.95 1.79
CA GLN A 316 -27.64 11.33 3.05
C GLN A 316 -26.53 10.31 3.33
N ARG A 317 -25.61 10.64 4.22
CA ARG A 317 -24.54 9.72 4.63
C ARG A 317 -25.08 8.49 5.30
N ASP A 318 -24.52 7.34 4.96
CA ASP A 318 -24.77 6.08 5.65
C ASP A 318 -23.52 5.18 5.65
N VAL A 319 -23.63 4.00 6.26
CA VAL A 319 -22.54 3.02 6.30
C VAL A 319 -22.32 2.38 4.93
N MET A 320 -23.40 2.22 4.15
CA MET A 320 -23.35 1.57 2.84
C MET A 320 -22.48 2.34 1.85
N ASP A 321 -22.73 3.62 1.68
CA ASP A 321 -22.00 4.46 0.71
C ASP A 321 -20.73 5.10 1.31
N GLY A 322 -20.55 5.04 2.63
CA GLY A 322 -19.37 5.48 3.35
C GLY A 322 -19.29 7.00 3.61
N ARG A 323 -18.26 7.40 4.33
CA ARG A 323 -17.98 8.81 4.60
C ARG A 323 -17.23 9.44 3.42
N PRO A 324 -17.73 10.52 2.82
CA PRO A 324 -17.10 11.16 1.68
C PRO A 324 -15.86 11.96 2.10
N TYR A 325 -14.68 11.36 1.95
CA TYR A 325 -13.41 12.06 2.08
C TYR A 325 -13.03 12.78 0.79
N ALA A 326 -13.47 12.31 -0.36
CA ALA A 326 -13.19 12.87 -1.67
C ALA A 326 -11.71 13.31 -1.85
N ARG A 327 -10.76 12.50 -1.35
CA ARG A 327 -9.32 12.78 -1.40
C ARG A 327 -8.76 12.61 -2.80
N VAL A 328 -9.15 11.52 -3.45
CA VAL A 328 -8.69 11.16 -4.79
C VAL A 328 -9.86 10.76 -5.67
N MET A 329 -9.84 11.20 -6.92
CA MET A 329 -10.80 10.83 -7.93
C MET A 329 -10.12 10.14 -9.12
N PRO A 330 -10.77 9.17 -9.78
CA PRO A 330 -10.21 8.56 -11.00
C PRO A 330 -10.04 9.60 -12.09
N THR A 331 -8.96 9.52 -12.85
CA THR A 331 -8.76 10.38 -14.03
C THR A 331 -9.72 9.99 -15.16
N ARG A 332 -9.95 10.92 -16.09
CA ARG A 332 -10.73 10.63 -17.30
C ARG A 332 -10.04 9.58 -18.18
N TRP A 333 -8.71 9.57 -18.21
CA TRP A 333 -7.97 8.53 -18.91
C TRP A 333 -8.30 7.13 -18.38
N LEU A 334 -8.28 6.96 -17.07
CA LEU A 334 -8.60 5.67 -16.45
C LEU A 334 -10.02 5.23 -16.79
N LEU A 335 -11.01 6.10 -16.59
CA LEU A 335 -12.42 5.76 -16.75
C LEU A 335 -12.84 5.56 -18.22
N ASP A 336 -12.27 6.33 -19.16
CA ASP A 336 -12.74 6.39 -20.54
C ASP A 336 -11.80 5.68 -21.52
N THR A 337 -10.48 5.75 -21.28
CA THR A 337 -9.47 5.23 -22.22
C THR A 337 -8.94 3.88 -21.79
N ALA A 338 -8.51 3.74 -20.53
CA ALA A 338 -8.02 2.46 -20.03
C ALA A 338 -9.16 1.42 -20.02
N PHE A 339 -10.33 1.80 -19.52
CA PHE A 339 -11.56 0.98 -19.53
C PHE A 339 -12.48 1.30 -20.74
N LYS A 340 -11.92 1.42 -21.93
CA LYS A 340 -12.72 1.75 -23.15
C LYS A 340 -13.74 0.68 -23.53
N ASP A 341 -13.40 -0.60 -23.38
CA ASP A 341 -14.28 -1.72 -23.67
C ASP A 341 -15.06 -2.15 -22.43
N LYS A 342 -16.12 -1.42 -22.11
CA LYS A 342 -16.98 -1.74 -20.96
C LYS A 342 -18.00 -2.84 -21.26
N THR A 343 -18.06 -3.34 -22.50
CA THR A 343 -18.95 -4.44 -22.91
C THR A 343 -18.31 -5.79 -22.62
N ASN A 344 -17.05 -5.98 -23.01
CA ASN A 344 -16.34 -7.24 -22.86
C ASN A 344 -15.49 -7.26 -21.58
N ASP A 345 -14.89 -6.13 -21.18
CA ASP A 345 -14.13 -5.99 -19.95
C ASP A 345 -15.04 -5.59 -18.79
N THR A 346 -15.46 -6.57 -18.00
CA THR A 346 -16.40 -6.36 -16.88
C THR A 346 -15.75 -5.68 -15.67
N ARG A 347 -14.43 -5.48 -15.67
CA ARG A 347 -13.68 -4.93 -14.52
C ARG A 347 -14.06 -3.49 -14.19
N TYR A 348 -14.52 -2.70 -15.17
CA TYR A 348 -14.99 -1.34 -14.90
C TYR A 348 -16.10 -1.32 -13.86
N PHE A 349 -17.19 -2.04 -14.09
CA PHE A 349 -18.36 -2.09 -13.20
C PHE A 349 -18.12 -2.89 -11.91
N LYS A 350 -17.03 -3.67 -11.87
CA LYS A 350 -16.59 -4.38 -10.66
C LYS A 350 -15.60 -3.58 -9.82
N SER A 351 -15.00 -2.55 -10.39
CA SER A 351 -14.06 -1.65 -9.70
C SER A 351 -14.71 -0.37 -9.22
N PHE A 352 -15.79 0.08 -9.89
CA PHE A 352 -16.38 1.38 -9.60
C PHE A 352 -17.88 1.26 -9.29
N GLN A 353 -18.29 1.83 -8.15
CA GLN A 353 -19.71 2.07 -7.88
C GLN A 353 -20.20 3.16 -8.84
N SER A 354 -21.29 2.87 -9.52
CA SER A 354 -21.90 3.75 -10.52
C SER A 354 -23.37 4.04 -10.23
N VAL A 355 -23.96 3.44 -9.17
CA VAL A 355 -25.34 3.63 -8.76
C VAL A 355 -25.39 3.89 -7.26
N TRP A 356 -26.15 4.91 -6.86
CA TRP A 356 -26.49 5.18 -5.47
C TRP A 356 -28.00 5.10 -5.28
N ILE A 357 -28.41 4.49 -4.18
CA ILE A 357 -29.81 4.24 -3.86
C ILE A 357 -30.31 5.31 -2.91
N ALA A 358 -31.48 5.89 -3.19
CA ALA A 358 -32.09 6.93 -2.36
C ALA A 358 -32.31 6.44 -0.93
N ASN A 359 -31.81 7.21 0.04
CA ASN A 359 -31.92 6.92 1.47
C ASN A 359 -32.44 8.12 2.30
N ASN A 360 -32.81 9.24 1.64
CA ASN A 360 -33.31 10.45 2.29
C ASN A 360 -34.58 10.99 1.60
N ALA A 361 -35.73 10.64 2.12
CA ALA A 361 -37.04 11.05 1.57
C ALA A 361 -37.21 12.57 1.52
N ALA A 362 -36.60 13.31 2.47
CA ALA A 362 -36.84 14.77 2.61
C ALA A 362 -36.25 15.56 1.44
N THR A 363 -35.23 15.05 0.76
CA THR A 363 -34.54 15.73 -0.34
C THR A 363 -34.88 15.18 -1.72
N ILE A 364 -35.79 14.19 -1.83
CA ILE A 364 -36.24 13.66 -3.11
C ILE A 364 -37.00 14.76 -3.88
N PRO A 365 -36.62 15.06 -5.15
CA PRO A 365 -37.29 16.07 -5.95
C PRO A 365 -38.76 15.68 -6.21
N LYS A 366 -39.61 16.69 -6.30
CA LYS A 366 -41.03 16.52 -6.67
C LYS A 366 -41.27 16.88 -8.11
N ASP A 367 -42.31 16.27 -8.70
CA ASP A 367 -42.82 16.59 -10.01
C ASP A 367 -43.75 17.83 -9.98
N ALA A 368 -44.29 18.21 -11.12
CA ALA A 368 -45.24 19.32 -11.24
C ALA A 368 -46.54 19.13 -10.43
N SER A 369 -46.88 17.91 -10.06
CA SER A 369 -48.04 17.56 -9.22
C SER A 369 -47.66 17.47 -7.73
N ASN A 370 -46.50 17.96 -7.34
CA ASN A 370 -45.95 17.91 -5.98
C ASN A 370 -45.75 16.48 -5.41
N LYS A 371 -45.65 15.48 -6.28
CA LYS A 371 -45.36 14.08 -5.92
C LYS A 371 -43.85 13.80 -6.02
N PRO A 372 -43.28 13.02 -5.10
CA PRO A 372 -41.87 12.62 -5.22
C PRO A 372 -41.62 11.92 -6.56
N LYS A 373 -40.51 12.24 -7.23
CA LYS A 373 -40.11 11.66 -8.53
C LYS A 373 -39.72 10.18 -8.40
N TYR A 374 -39.22 9.79 -7.23
CA TYR A 374 -38.85 8.41 -6.89
C TYR A 374 -39.00 8.23 -5.37
N ALA A 375 -38.86 7.00 -4.87
CA ALA A 375 -38.95 6.68 -3.45
C ALA A 375 -37.60 6.34 -2.84
N VAL A 376 -37.51 6.29 -1.51
CA VAL A 376 -36.38 5.66 -0.81
C VAL A 376 -36.31 4.20 -1.24
N GLY A 377 -35.09 3.72 -1.56
CA GLY A 377 -34.88 2.38 -2.13
C GLY A 377 -34.77 2.37 -3.66
N ASP A 378 -35.20 3.44 -4.35
CA ASP A 378 -35.00 3.60 -5.80
C ASP A 378 -33.63 4.17 -6.10
N THR A 379 -33.20 4.12 -7.37
CA THR A 379 -31.99 4.82 -7.82
C THR A 379 -32.14 6.34 -7.63
N ALA A 380 -31.15 6.96 -6.95
CA ALA A 380 -31.02 8.41 -6.85
C ALA A 380 -30.01 8.97 -7.85
N ILE A 381 -28.87 8.28 -8.01
CA ILE A 381 -27.79 8.70 -8.90
C ILE A 381 -27.36 7.51 -9.77
N TRP A 382 -27.21 7.73 -11.06
CA TRP A 382 -26.63 6.76 -11.97
C TRP A 382 -25.52 7.41 -12.82
N MET A 383 -24.35 6.79 -12.82
CA MET A 383 -23.17 7.13 -13.62
C MET A 383 -22.93 6.02 -14.65
N PRO A 384 -23.47 6.15 -15.89
CA PRO A 384 -23.50 5.05 -16.87
C PRO A 384 -22.13 4.61 -17.38
N GLY A 385 -21.07 5.42 -17.18
CA GLY A 385 -19.73 5.15 -17.71
C GLY A 385 -19.61 5.37 -19.23
N ILE A 386 -20.69 5.79 -19.90
CA ILE A 386 -20.76 6.15 -21.31
C ILE A 386 -21.49 7.48 -21.48
N GLU A 387 -21.20 8.19 -22.57
CA GLU A 387 -21.95 9.43 -22.88
C GLU A 387 -23.38 9.13 -23.27
N LEU A 388 -24.29 9.97 -22.78
CA LEU A 388 -25.72 9.95 -23.13
C LEU A 388 -26.15 11.32 -23.62
N THR A 389 -27.07 11.33 -24.60
CA THR A 389 -27.69 12.57 -25.10
C THR A 389 -28.68 13.14 -24.07
N ALA A 390 -28.96 14.43 -24.14
CA ALA A 390 -29.98 15.07 -23.28
C ALA A 390 -31.35 14.36 -23.37
N THR A 391 -31.75 13.90 -24.58
CA THR A 391 -32.99 13.15 -24.78
C THR A 391 -32.97 11.79 -24.08
N GLN A 392 -31.82 11.11 -24.05
CA GLN A 392 -31.70 9.84 -23.31
C GLN A 392 -31.77 10.09 -21.80
N ILE A 393 -31.08 11.12 -21.30
CA ILE A 393 -31.07 11.49 -19.88
C ILE A 393 -32.47 11.88 -19.39
N ALA A 394 -33.24 12.61 -20.19
CA ALA A 394 -34.59 13.07 -19.84
C ALA A 394 -35.61 11.94 -19.61
N LYS A 395 -35.30 10.70 -19.99
CA LYS A 395 -36.15 9.52 -19.74
C LYS A 395 -36.10 9.04 -18.29
N TYR A 396 -35.10 9.47 -17.51
CA TYR A 396 -34.90 9.02 -16.13
C TYR A 396 -35.49 10.03 -15.13
N ARG A 397 -36.05 9.52 -14.04
CA ARG A 397 -36.64 10.34 -12.98
C ARG A 397 -35.61 10.78 -11.92
N TYR A 398 -34.46 10.13 -11.91
CA TYR A 398 -33.34 10.34 -11.00
C TYR A 398 -32.17 11.03 -11.74
N GLN A 399 -31.14 11.37 -10.99
CA GLN A 399 -29.97 12.05 -11.53
C GLN A 399 -29.12 11.09 -12.38
N VAL A 400 -28.87 11.45 -13.62
CA VAL A 400 -27.99 10.71 -14.53
C VAL A 400 -26.78 11.59 -14.87
N LEU A 401 -25.58 11.06 -14.62
CA LEU A 401 -24.32 11.75 -14.81
C LEU A 401 -23.44 10.96 -15.79
N PRO A 402 -23.46 11.29 -17.08
CA PRO A 402 -22.53 10.73 -18.05
C PRO A 402 -21.09 11.23 -17.76
N PRO A 403 -20.04 10.61 -18.32
CA PRO A 403 -18.65 10.97 -18.07
C PRO A 403 -18.32 12.45 -18.21
N SER A 404 -18.93 13.16 -19.17
CA SER A 404 -18.76 14.61 -19.36
C SER A 404 -19.23 15.46 -18.17
N LYS A 405 -19.99 14.89 -17.24
CA LYS A 405 -20.52 15.55 -16.04
C LYS A 405 -19.77 15.20 -14.75
N TYR A 406 -18.75 14.34 -14.82
CA TYR A 406 -17.92 14.05 -13.63
C TYR A 406 -17.11 15.27 -13.24
N VAL A 407 -17.17 15.58 -11.96
CA VAL A 407 -16.45 16.69 -11.33
C VAL A 407 -15.74 16.20 -10.05
N ASN A 408 -14.82 16.97 -9.52
CA ASN A 408 -14.04 16.57 -8.35
C ASN A 408 -14.83 16.38 -7.05
N THR A 409 -16.12 16.77 -7.05
CA THR A 409 -17.07 16.51 -5.96
C THR A 409 -17.95 15.29 -6.20
N LEU A 410 -18.08 14.83 -7.46
CA LEU A 410 -19.02 13.74 -7.81
C LEU A 410 -18.53 12.95 -9.03
N TYR A 411 -18.14 11.70 -8.79
CA TYR A 411 -17.49 10.78 -9.74
C TYR A 411 -17.72 9.32 -9.31
N PRO A 412 -17.50 8.31 -10.19
CA PRO A 412 -17.57 6.89 -9.81
C PRO A 412 -16.52 6.56 -8.73
N THR A 413 -16.95 5.94 -7.63
CA THR A 413 -16.05 5.60 -6.51
C THR A 413 -15.44 4.22 -6.65
N LEU A 414 -14.16 4.06 -6.32
CA LEU A 414 -13.49 2.76 -6.28
C LEU A 414 -14.06 1.88 -5.15
N THR A 415 -14.45 0.64 -5.46
CA THR A 415 -15.12 -0.26 -4.53
C THR A 415 -14.23 -1.34 -3.91
N LYS A 416 -12.96 -1.45 -4.32
CA LYS A 416 -12.06 -2.50 -3.82
C LYS A 416 -11.87 -2.50 -2.30
N TYR A 417 -12.00 -1.34 -1.67
CA TYR A 417 -11.86 -1.16 -0.22
C TYR A 417 -13.19 -0.97 0.50
N TYR A 418 -14.31 -1.22 -0.19
CA TYR A 418 -15.64 -1.08 0.35
C TYR A 418 -15.87 -1.97 1.57
N ASP A 419 -16.54 -1.42 2.60
CA ASP A 419 -16.88 -2.12 3.84
C ASP A 419 -18.21 -1.60 4.40
N ASP A 420 -19.27 -2.39 4.29
CA ASP A 420 -20.60 -2.08 4.81
C ASP A 420 -20.87 -2.62 6.22
N LYS A 421 -19.87 -3.32 6.83
CA LYS A 421 -20.00 -3.92 8.16
C LYS A 421 -19.31 -3.10 9.26
N ARG A 422 -18.93 -1.87 8.96
CA ARG A 422 -18.36 -0.95 9.96
C ARG A 422 -19.40 -0.61 11.03
N SER A 423 -18.95 -0.28 12.25
CA SER A 423 -19.82 0.06 13.37
C SER A 423 -20.66 1.33 13.14
N ASP A 424 -20.14 2.27 12.36
CA ASP A 424 -20.81 3.49 11.94
C ASP A 424 -20.16 4.07 10.67
N GLN A 425 -20.78 5.12 10.10
CA GLN A 425 -20.32 5.74 8.85
C GLN A 425 -18.92 6.34 8.91
N ASN A 426 -18.37 6.64 10.08
CA ASN A 426 -17.05 7.25 10.27
C ASN A 426 -15.99 6.22 10.67
N ALA A 427 -16.41 4.99 11.04
CA ALA A 427 -15.48 3.97 11.52
C ALA A 427 -14.48 3.55 10.44
N PRO A 428 -13.19 3.28 10.77
CA PRO A 428 -12.25 2.68 9.86
C PRO A 428 -12.72 1.28 9.46
N SER A 429 -12.19 0.79 8.36
CA SER A 429 -12.39 -0.60 7.98
C SER A 429 -11.52 -1.52 8.83
N ILE A 430 -12.04 -2.71 9.13
CA ILE A 430 -11.27 -3.80 9.74
C ILE A 430 -10.87 -4.85 8.71
N ARG A 431 -11.18 -4.62 7.44
CA ARG A 431 -10.83 -5.54 6.36
C ARG A 431 -9.33 -5.52 6.12
N PRO A 432 -8.71 -6.70 5.82
CA PRO A 432 -7.35 -6.75 5.32
C PRO A 432 -7.15 -5.93 4.04
N ILE A 433 -5.99 -5.33 3.90
CA ILE A 433 -5.57 -4.69 2.65
C ILE A 433 -4.70 -5.67 1.87
N ILE A 434 -5.17 -6.11 0.71
CA ILE A 434 -4.42 -6.99 -0.19
C ILE A 434 -3.25 -6.21 -0.78
N ILE A 435 -2.03 -6.69 -0.54
CA ILE A 435 -0.79 -6.06 -1.03
C ILE A 435 -0.26 -6.78 -2.26
N TYR A 436 -0.25 -8.14 -2.22
CA TYR A 436 0.21 -8.96 -3.33
C TYR A 436 -0.81 -10.01 -3.70
N ARG A 437 -1.06 -10.16 -4.99
CA ARG A 437 -1.95 -11.17 -5.53
C ARG A 437 -1.42 -11.78 -6.82
N LEU A 438 -1.87 -12.99 -7.12
CA LEU A 438 -1.35 -13.79 -8.22
C LEU A 438 -1.45 -13.09 -9.59
N ALA A 439 -2.52 -12.33 -9.84
CA ALA A 439 -2.65 -11.61 -11.10
C ALA A 439 -1.51 -10.60 -11.33
N GLU A 440 -1.00 -9.95 -10.29
CA GLU A 440 0.20 -9.11 -10.44
C GLU A 440 1.43 -9.96 -10.82
N THR A 441 1.55 -11.19 -10.30
CA THR A 441 2.65 -12.11 -10.69
C THR A 441 2.59 -12.45 -12.19
N TYR A 442 1.38 -12.65 -12.75
CA TYR A 442 1.18 -12.82 -14.20
C TYR A 442 1.68 -11.59 -14.99
N LEU A 443 1.34 -10.39 -14.54
CA LEU A 443 1.77 -9.15 -15.21
C LEU A 443 3.28 -8.90 -15.04
N ILE A 444 3.89 -9.28 -13.92
CA ILE A 444 5.34 -9.26 -13.73
C ILE A 444 6.02 -10.24 -14.71
N ALA A 445 5.50 -11.47 -14.84
CA ALA A 445 6.02 -12.45 -15.78
C ALA A 445 5.97 -11.93 -17.23
N ALA A 446 4.81 -11.38 -17.62
CA ALA A 446 4.62 -10.85 -18.96
C ALA A 446 5.56 -9.67 -19.26
N GLU A 447 5.67 -8.72 -18.35
CA GLU A 447 6.54 -7.56 -18.51
C GLU A 447 8.01 -7.98 -18.57
N ALA A 448 8.45 -8.86 -17.67
CA ALA A 448 9.82 -9.36 -17.63
C ALA A 448 10.20 -10.09 -18.91
N LEU A 449 9.30 -10.93 -19.47
CA LEU A 449 9.49 -11.62 -20.74
C LEU A 449 9.60 -10.65 -21.93
N ILE A 450 8.79 -9.60 -21.96
CA ILE A 450 8.89 -8.54 -22.97
C ILE A 450 10.26 -7.86 -22.90
N MET A 451 10.71 -7.53 -21.69
CA MET A 451 11.99 -6.86 -21.48
C MET A 451 13.20 -7.76 -21.70
N ASP A 452 13.01 -9.10 -21.64
CA ASP A 452 13.98 -10.15 -21.99
C ASP A 452 13.92 -10.52 -23.48
N ASN A 453 13.24 -9.71 -24.34
CA ASN A 453 13.02 -9.94 -25.76
C ASN A 453 12.29 -11.25 -26.12
N ARG A 454 11.36 -11.69 -25.29
CA ARG A 454 10.55 -12.91 -25.44
C ARG A 454 9.04 -12.61 -25.42
N PRO A 455 8.54 -11.66 -26.24
CA PRO A 455 7.15 -11.19 -26.17
C PRO A 455 6.12 -12.29 -26.51
N ALA A 456 6.48 -13.29 -27.31
CA ALA A 456 5.58 -14.41 -27.62
C ALA A 456 5.28 -15.27 -26.39
N GLU A 457 6.23 -15.42 -25.48
CA GLU A 457 6.06 -16.15 -24.23
C GLU A 457 5.29 -15.34 -23.18
N ALA A 458 5.23 -14.01 -23.30
CA ALA A 458 4.44 -13.15 -22.44
C ALA A 458 2.92 -13.28 -22.70
N LEU A 459 2.54 -13.59 -23.94
CA LEU A 459 1.15 -13.55 -24.40
C LEU A 459 0.18 -14.42 -23.56
N PRO A 460 0.48 -15.69 -23.20
CA PRO A 460 -0.42 -16.49 -22.39
C PRO A 460 -0.71 -15.89 -21.01
N PHE A 461 0.26 -15.23 -20.39
CA PHE A 461 0.08 -14.61 -19.07
C PHE A 461 -0.85 -13.39 -19.15
N VAL A 462 -0.75 -12.61 -20.21
CA VAL A 462 -1.64 -11.48 -20.45
C VAL A 462 -3.05 -11.94 -20.79
N ASN A 463 -3.20 -12.90 -21.72
CA ASN A 463 -4.51 -13.38 -22.14
C ASN A 463 -5.26 -14.05 -20.98
N ALA A 464 -4.61 -14.81 -20.12
CA ALA A 464 -5.25 -15.37 -18.92
C ALA A 464 -5.92 -14.31 -18.03
N ILE A 465 -5.28 -13.14 -17.84
CA ILE A 465 -5.86 -12.03 -17.09
C ILE A 465 -7.05 -11.41 -17.85
N ARG A 466 -6.93 -11.24 -19.16
CA ARG A 466 -7.92 -10.60 -20.00
C ARG A 466 -9.15 -11.48 -20.23
N GLU A 467 -8.96 -12.77 -20.49
CA GLU A 467 -10.05 -13.75 -20.60
C GLU A 467 -10.89 -13.79 -19.32
N ARG A 468 -10.23 -13.84 -18.14
CA ARG A 468 -10.89 -13.75 -16.85
C ARG A 468 -11.73 -12.47 -16.69
N ALA A 469 -11.27 -11.35 -17.26
CA ALA A 469 -11.96 -10.06 -17.18
C ALA A 469 -13.31 -10.03 -17.92
N ALA A 470 -13.54 -10.95 -18.87
CA ALA A 470 -14.81 -11.09 -19.57
C ALA A 470 -15.95 -11.69 -18.71
N TYR A 471 -15.64 -12.43 -17.65
CA TYR A 471 -16.65 -13.08 -16.84
C TYR A 471 -17.57 -12.08 -16.12
N PRO A 472 -18.90 -12.30 -16.04
CA PRO A 472 -19.67 -13.43 -16.63
C PRO A 472 -20.29 -13.11 -17.99
N THR A 473 -20.28 -11.86 -18.45
CA THR A 473 -21.13 -11.39 -19.57
C THR A 473 -20.36 -10.95 -20.81
N GLY A 474 -19.04 -10.76 -20.70
CA GLY A 474 -18.18 -10.34 -21.81
C GLY A 474 -17.85 -11.51 -22.74
N ASN A 475 -17.42 -11.16 -23.96
CA ASN A 475 -16.92 -12.13 -24.94
C ASN A 475 -15.42 -12.41 -24.67
N VAL A 476 -15.12 -13.62 -24.25
CA VAL A 476 -13.73 -14.05 -23.91
C VAL A 476 -12.80 -13.86 -25.11
N ALA A 477 -13.20 -14.30 -26.30
CA ALA A 477 -12.36 -14.20 -27.52
C ALA A 477 -12.09 -12.73 -27.95
N ALA A 478 -12.99 -11.80 -27.59
CA ALA A 478 -12.77 -10.38 -27.84
C ALA A 478 -11.74 -9.74 -26.91
N MET A 479 -11.42 -10.41 -25.79
CA MET A 479 -10.42 -9.94 -24.83
C MET A 479 -8.99 -10.35 -25.22
N ASP A 480 -8.82 -11.38 -26.04
CA ASP A 480 -7.50 -11.83 -26.46
C ASP A 480 -6.77 -10.78 -27.29
N VAL A 481 -5.48 -10.73 -27.08
CA VAL A 481 -4.55 -9.88 -27.84
C VAL A 481 -3.50 -10.74 -28.51
N THR A 482 -2.72 -10.13 -29.40
CA THR A 482 -1.66 -10.83 -30.14
C THR A 482 -0.28 -10.34 -29.71
N VAL A 483 0.76 -11.02 -30.13
CA VAL A 483 2.16 -10.67 -29.83
C VAL A 483 2.50 -9.24 -30.21
N SER A 484 1.88 -8.70 -31.28
CA SER A 484 2.09 -7.30 -31.71
C SER A 484 1.68 -6.27 -30.65
N SER A 485 0.82 -6.64 -29.70
CA SER A 485 0.42 -5.78 -28.58
C SER A 485 1.43 -5.80 -27.42
N MET A 486 2.36 -6.74 -27.41
CA MET A 486 3.26 -6.96 -26.26
C MET A 486 4.36 -5.90 -26.19
N ASN A 487 4.06 -4.77 -25.57
CA ASN A 487 4.99 -3.68 -25.26
C ASN A 487 4.68 -3.07 -23.90
N ILE A 488 5.58 -2.23 -23.39
CA ILE A 488 5.50 -1.67 -22.04
C ILE A 488 4.27 -0.78 -21.84
N ASP A 489 3.88 0.03 -22.81
CA ASP A 489 2.71 0.90 -22.69
C ASP A 489 1.43 0.07 -22.57
N PHE A 490 1.31 -1.01 -23.36
CA PHE A 490 0.19 -1.94 -23.24
C PHE A 490 0.14 -2.64 -21.87
N ILE A 491 1.30 -3.12 -21.36
CA ILE A 491 1.36 -3.74 -20.03
C ILE A 491 0.99 -2.74 -18.93
N LEU A 492 1.43 -1.50 -19.01
CA LEU A 492 1.04 -0.47 -18.05
C LEU A 492 -0.46 -0.18 -18.09
N ASP A 493 -1.07 -0.20 -19.28
CA ASP A 493 -2.52 -0.05 -19.43
C ASP A 493 -3.28 -1.27 -18.89
N GLU A 494 -2.74 -2.50 -19.08
CA GLU A 494 -3.32 -3.70 -18.50
C GLU A 494 -3.19 -3.70 -16.96
N ARG A 495 -2.04 -3.25 -16.43
CA ARG A 495 -1.86 -3.06 -14.99
C ARG A 495 -2.88 -2.05 -14.42
N ALA A 496 -3.14 -0.94 -15.12
CA ALA A 496 -4.15 0.03 -14.70
C ALA A 496 -5.58 -0.55 -14.65
N ARG A 497 -5.93 -1.47 -15.56
CA ARG A 497 -7.23 -2.16 -15.53
C ARG A 497 -7.29 -3.21 -14.44
N GLU A 498 -6.28 -4.05 -14.34
CA GLU A 498 -6.24 -5.17 -13.42
C GLU A 498 -6.01 -4.72 -11.97
N LEU A 499 -5.00 -3.87 -11.77
CA LEU A 499 -4.54 -3.43 -10.45
C LEU A 499 -5.07 -2.03 -10.08
N CYS A 500 -6.14 -1.58 -10.73
CA CYS A 500 -6.75 -0.28 -10.52
C CYS A 500 -6.83 0.09 -9.03
N GLY A 501 -6.15 1.18 -8.64
CA GLY A 501 -6.12 1.65 -7.25
C GLY A 501 -5.38 0.74 -6.26
N GLU A 502 -4.65 -0.29 -6.73
CA GLU A 502 -3.75 -1.07 -5.89
C GLU A 502 -2.36 -0.38 -5.83
N LEU A 503 -1.69 -0.50 -4.71
CA LEU A 503 -0.66 0.39 -4.16
C LEU A 503 0.72 0.36 -4.86
N SER A 504 0.77 0.36 -6.20
CA SER A 504 2.03 0.27 -6.96
C SER A 504 2.14 1.19 -8.17
N ARG A 505 1.09 1.96 -8.52
CA ARG A 505 1.07 2.68 -9.80
C ARG A 505 2.20 3.68 -9.97
N TRP A 506 2.49 4.48 -8.95
CA TRP A 506 3.57 5.46 -9.02
C TRP A 506 4.92 4.78 -9.28
N GLN A 507 5.21 3.70 -8.53
CA GLN A 507 6.45 2.93 -8.68
C GLN A 507 6.56 2.28 -10.07
N ASP A 508 5.45 1.77 -10.62
CA ASP A 508 5.41 1.21 -11.97
C ASP A 508 5.76 2.26 -13.04
N LEU A 509 5.20 3.46 -12.90
CA LEU A 509 5.47 4.56 -13.83
C LEU A 509 6.89 5.11 -13.69
N VAL A 510 7.41 5.18 -12.45
CA VAL A 510 8.78 5.63 -12.19
C VAL A 510 9.80 4.67 -12.80
N ARG A 511 9.72 3.36 -12.47
CA ARG A 511 10.70 2.37 -12.94
C ARG A 511 10.73 2.25 -14.46
N THR A 512 9.58 2.39 -15.12
CA THR A 512 9.48 2.32 -16.59
C THR A 512 9.79 3.65 -17.29
N GLY A 513 10.13 4.72 -16.56
CA GLY A 513 10.36 6.06 -17.11
C GLY A 513 9.11 6.76 -17.64
N LYS A 514 7.92 6.27 -17.29
CA LYS A 514 6.64 6.74 -17.81
C LYS A 514 5.89 7.72 -16.90
N LEU A 515 6.41 8.02 -15.68
CA LEU A 515 5.70 8.90 -14.74
C LEU A 515 5.45 10.28 -15.35
N LEU A 516 6.51 10.96 -15.76
CA LEU A 516 6.40 12.34 -16.27
C LEU A 516 5.49 12.43 -17.52
N PRO A 517 5.72 11.66 -18.61
CA PRO A 517 4.88 11.77 -19.80
C PRO A 517 3.42 11.39 -19.54
N ARG A 518 3.14 10.34 -18.78
CA ARG A 518 1.76 9.91 -18.51
C ARG A 518 1.00 10.89 -17.60
N VAL A 519 1.65 11.44 -16.58
CA VAL A 519 1.01 12.45 -15.72
C VAL A 519 0.73 13.74 -16.51
N ILE A 520 1.66 14.21 -17.34
CA ILE A 520 1.42 15.38 -18.20
C ILE A 520 0.23 15.16 -19.13
N GLN A 521 0.13 13.97 -19.70
CA GLN A 521 -0.92 13.64 -20.66
C GLN A 521 -2.28 13.39 -19.99
N HIS A 522 -2.32 12.72 -18.86
CA HIS A 522 -3.53 12.11 -18.32
C HIS A 522 -4.03 12.69 -17.00
N ASN A 523 -3.20 13.44 -16.25
CA ASN A 523 -3.59 14.02 -14.97
C ASN A 523 -3.68 15.54 -15.07
N ALA A 524 -4.91 16.04 -15.20
CA ALA A 524 -5.16 17.47 -15.40
C ALA A 524 -4.69 18.33 -14.21
N ASP A 525 -4.70 17.78 -13.02
CA ASP A 525 -4.43 18.47 -11.76
C ASP A 525 -2.92 18.58 -11.46
N ALA A 526 -2.16 17.53 -11.83
CA ALA A 526 -0.74 17.42 -11.54
C ALA A 526 0.19 17.88 -12.69
N ARG A 527 -0.32 17.93 -13.94
CA ARG A 527 0.49 18.15 -15.15
C ARG A 527 1.34 19.42 -15.15
N ALA A 528 0.85 20.48 -14.49
CA ALA A 528 1.56 21.77 -14.50
C ALA A 528 2.77 21.78 -13.55
N ASN A 529 2.76 20.94 -12.54
CA ASN A 529 3.72 20.98 -11.44
C ASN A 529 4.75 19.85 -11.49
N ILE A 530 4.40 18.71 -12.11
CA ILE A 530 5.31 17.57 -12.16
C ILE A 530 6.60 17.92 -12.89
N LYS A 531 7.75 17.51 -12.33
CA LYS A 531 9.10 17.73 -12.86
C LYS A 531 9.87 16.42 -12.90
N ALA A 532 10.98 16.39 -13.64
CA ALA A 532 11.81 15.19 -13.79
C ALA A 532 12.33 14.62 -12.47
N PHE A 533 12.60 15.46 -11.47
CA PHE A 533 13.08 15.01 -10.17
C PHE A 533 12.02 14.31 -9.31
N HIS A 534 10.73 14.43 -9.63
CA HIS A 534 9.64 13.76 -8.90
C HIS A 534 9.60 12.24 -9.10
N VAL A 535 10.58 11.68 -9.78
CA VAL A 535 10.82 10.21 -9.82
C VAL A 535 11.43 9.68 -8.52
N LEU A 536 11.80 10.57 -7.60
CA LEU A 536 12.19 10.26 -6.23
C LEU A 536 11.31 11.05 -5.26
N ARG A 537 11.37 10.68 -3.99
CA ARG A 537 10.78 11.43 -2.90
C ARG A 537 11.90 12.19 -2.15
N PRO A 538 11.61 13.36 -1.55
CA PRO A 538 12.60 14.09 -0.77
C PRO A 538 12.98 13.26 0.47
N ILE A 539 14.26 13.29 0.85
CA ILE A 539 14.69 12.77 2.14
C ILE A 539 14.12 13.69 3.23
N PRO A 540 13.46 13.13 4.28
CA PRO A 540 12.87 13.94 5.32
C PRO A 540 13.89 14.88 5.98
N GLN A 541 13.51 16.13 6.23
CA GLN A 541 14.38 17.14 6.86
C GLN A 541 14.87 16.65 8.23
N ALA A 542 14.04 15.98 9.00
CA ALA A 542 14.42 15.41 10.30
C ALA A 542 15.58 14.39 10.19
N GLN A 543 15.68 13.64 9.07
CA GLN A 543 16.81 12.75 8.83
C GLN A 543 18.08 13.55 8.51
N VAL A 544 17.97 14.57 7.69
CA VAL A 544 19.09 15.44 7.33
C VAL A 544 19.64 16.13 8.59
N ASP A 545 18.77 16.69 9.41
CA ASP A 545 19.15 17.41 10.63
C ASP A 545 19.70 16.48 11.73
N GLY A 546 19.17 15.24 11.81
CA GLY A 546 19.62 14.23 12.75
C GLY A 546 20.96 13.59 12.43
N THR A 547 21.46 13.74 11.18
CA THR A 547 22.75 13.20 10.74
C THR A 547 23.82 14.28 10.91
N ILE A 548 24.40 14.36 12.12
CA ILE A 548 25.35 15.42 12.48
C ILE A 548 26.82 15.00 12.46
N VAL A 549 27.09 13.70 12.34
CA VAL A 549 28.42 13.11 12.27
C VAL A 549 28.61 12.38 10.93
N GLY A 550 29.71 12.64 10.24
CA GLY A 550 30.03 12.05 8.94
C GLY A 550 29.37 12.78 7.75
N PRO A 551 29.31 12.13 6.57
CA PRO A 551 28.65 12.70 5.40
C PRO A 551 27.17 12.97 5.68
N LYS A 552 26.70 14.18 5.38
CA LYS A 552 25.29 14.52 5.55
C LYS A 552 24.45 13.89 4.46
N TYR A 553 23.23 13.51 4.80
CA TYR A 553 22.18 13.31 3.82
C TYR A 553 21.88 14.63 3.11
N ASP A 554 21.71 14.57 1.79
CA ASP A 554 21.34 15.73 0.98
C ASP A 554 20.18 15.41 0.03
N ASN A 555 19.48 16.43 -0.39
CA ASN A 555 18.37 16.37 -1.34
C ASN A 555 18.78 16.87 -2.74
N SER A 556 20.07 16.97 -3.05
CA SER A 556 20.55 17.53 -4.31
C SER A 556 20.02 16.81 -5.55
N ARG A 557 19.76 15.50 -5.44
CA ARG A 557 19.12 14.73 -6.53
C ARG A 557 17.63 15.04 -6.70
N TYR A 558 16.95 15.40 -5.60
CA TYR A 558 15.53 15.75 -5.62
C TYR A 558 15.31 17.20 -6.02
N PHE A 559 16.15 18.11 -5.53
CA PHE A 559 16.10 19.54 -5.85
C PHE A 559 17.43 19.98 -6.50
N PRO A 560 17.64 19.76 -7.82
CA PRO A 560 18.83 20.22 -8.51
C PRO A 560 18.97 21.75 -8.35
N GLY A 561 20.04 22.21 -7.72
CA GLY A 561 20.27 23.62 -7.44
C GLY A 561 19.85 24.09 -6.04
N TRP A 562 19.43 23.20 -5.16
CA TRP A 562 19.24 23.46 -3.73
C TRP A 562 20.47 22.89 -2.96
N ASN A 563 21.57 23.60 -2.99
CA ASN A 563 22.75 23.37 -2.14
C ASN A 563 22.90 24.52 -1.15
#